data_30b82893cedea68c5d250ed7f59222f0
#
_entry.id   30b82893cedea68c5d250ed7f59222f0
#
_cell.length_a   1.000
_cell.length_b   1.000
_cell.length_c   1.000
_cell.angle_alpha   90.00
_cell.angle_beta   90.00
_cell.angle_gamma   90.00
#
_symmetry.space_group_name_H-M   'P 1'
#
loop_
_entity.id
_entity.type
_entity.pdbx_description
1 polymer ?
#
loop_
_entity_poly.entity_id
_entity_poly.type
_entity_poly.pdbx_seq_one_letter_code
_entity_poly.pdbx_strand_id
1 'polypeptide(L)'
;MQSKSKANRIITLVIIIILAALFTFPLYWIITGSFKTAKEVNSVTPVWWPSEWTLKNYQTLMSKLKAPLWEFYIPFSQYFSADGSPVVFSAGPTVPGAIRWMFNTVWMAVAAMLLTCATSALAGYALAKKRFVGRRLIFTLIVCAMALPKQVILIPLIREMSSLKLYNTLSAVVYPIVGWPFGVFLIKQFAESIPSEILEAARIDGASELKTFNRIVFPMIKPGVGALAIFTFINSWNDYFMQLIMLSSTKNLTISLGIAKMQAENSTDFGLIMAGAAFAAVPIIIVFLIFQKYFTKGITMGAVKG
;
A
#
# COMPACT_ATOMS: atom_id res chain seq x y z
N MET A 1 -36.11 -6.65 20.89
CA MET A 1 -34.65 -6.77 21.10
C MET A 1 -34.43 -7.42 22.47
N GLN A 2 -34.06 -8.71 22.51
CA GLN A 2 -33.87 -9.44 23.75
C GLN A 2 -32.64 -8.86 24.49
N SER A 3 -32.83 -8.46 25.75
CA SER A 3 -31.76 -8.08 26.67
C SER A 3 -30.81 -9.28 26.82
N LYS A 4 -29.64 -9.21 26.17
CA LYS A 4 -28.58 -10.21 26.40
C LYS A 4 -28.28 -10.25 27.89
N SER A 5 -28.38 -11.41 28.53
CA SER A 5 -28.11 -11.60 29.98
C SER A 5 -26.71 -11.04 30.31
N LYS A 6 -26.51 -10.55 31.54
CA LYS A 6 -25.21 -10.05 32.02
C LYS A 6 -24.09 -11.10 31.81
N ALA A 7 -24.42 -12.37 31.95
CA ALA A 7 -23.49 -13.49 31.71
C ALA A 7 -23.02 -13.54 30.25
N ASN A 8 -23.91 -13.39 29.28
CA ASN A 8 -23.53 -13.38 27.85
C ASN A 8 -22.64 -12.19 27.47
N ARG A 9 -22.83 -11.03 28.13
CA ARG A 9 -21.94 -9.87 27.94
C ARG A 9 -20.53 -10.13 28.47
N ILE A 10 -20.43 -10.73 29.66
CA ILE A 10 -19.14 -11.08 30.28
C ILE A 10 -18.40 -12.11 29.40
N ILE A 11 -19.09 -13.18 28.99
CA ILE A 11 -18.49 -14.20 28.10
C ILE A 11 -17.99 -13.56 26.79
N THR A 12 -18.81 -12.72 26.15
CA THR A 12 -18.41 -12.01 24.93
C THR A 12 -17.19 -11.12 25.17
N LEU A 13 -17.14 -10.39 26.29
CA LEU A 13 -16.01 -9.54 26.64
C LEU A 13 -14.72 -10.36 26.84
N VAL A 14 -14.80 -11.48 27.58
CA VAL A 14 -13.66 -12.38 27.80
C VAL A 14 -13.13 -12.93 26.48
N ILE A 15 -14.02 -13.39 25.59
CA ILE A 15 -13.61 -13.88 24.27
C ILE A 15 -12.93 -12.78 23.47
N ILE A 16 -13.47 -11.56 23.46
CA ILE A 16 -12.87 -10.42 22.74
C ILE A 16 -11.47 -10.09 23.30
N ILE A 17 -11.30 -10.09 24.63
CA ILE A 17 -10.00 -9.83 25.27
C ILE A 17 -8.98 -10.91 24.90
N ILE A 18 -9.37 -12.19 24.95
CA ILE A 18 -8.49 -13.30 24.56
C ILE A 18 -8.07 -13.17 23.09
N LEU A 19 -9.02 -12.92 22.20
CA LEU A 19 -8.73 -12.73 20.78
C LEU A 19 -7.85 -11.51 20.56
N ALA A 20 -8.13 -10.39 21.22
CA ALA A 20 -7.30 -9.19 21.13
C ALA A 20 -5.86 -9.46 21.60
N ALA A 21 -5.68 -10.15 22.71
CA ALA A 21 -4.36 -10.54 23.20
C ALA A 21 -3.63 -11.46 22.21
N LEU A 22 -4.32 -12.45 21.64
CA LEU A 22 -3.75 -13.37 20.66
C LEU A 22 -3.28 -12.63 19.40
N PHE A 23 -4.11 -11.72 18.86
CA PHE A 23 -3.78 -10.98 17.63
C PHE A 23 -2.73 -9.87 17.84
N THR A 24 -2.65 -9.29 19.05
CA THR A 24 -1.62 -8.28 19.37
C THR A 24 -0.30 -8.88 19.81
N PHE A 25 -0.27 -10.17 20.19
CA PHE A 25 0.92 -10.86 20.67
C PHE A 25 2.13 -10.78 19.70
N PRO A 26 2.00 -11.04 18.40
CA PRO A 26 3.14 -10.92 17.48
C PRO A 26 3.73 -9.50 17.45
N LEU A 27 2.88 -8.47 17.49
CA LEU A 27 3.30 -7.08 17.52
C LEU A 27 4.02 -6.75 18.85
N TYR A 28 3.46 -7.20 19.97
CA TYR A 28 4.11 -7.11 21.27
C TYR A 28 5.51 -7.73 21.25
N TRP A 29 5.64 -8.95 20.67
CA TRP A 29 6.92 -9.66 20.61
C TRP A 29 7.96 -8.92 19.76
N ILE A 30 7.56 -8.39 18.60
CA ILE A 30 8.43 -7.59 17.72
C ILE A 30 8.87 -6.31 18.43
N ILE A 31 7.95 -5.58 19.06
CA ILE A 31 8.26 -4.32 19.74
C ILE A 31 9.18 -4.57 20.92
N THR A 32 8.85 -5.51 21.81
CA THR A 32 9.71 -5.79 22.98
C THR A 32 11.06 -6.37 22.56
N GLY A 33 11.08 -7.24 21.54
CA GLY A 33 12.28 -7.84 21.00
C GLY A 33 13.23 -6.82 20.37
N SER A 34 12.71 -5.75 19.80
CA SER A 34 13.52 -4.67 19.22
C SER A 34 14.38 -3.90 20.24
N PHE A 35 13.99 -3.95 21.52
CA PHE A 35 14.71 -3.33 22.63
C PHE A 35 15.53 -4.32 23.46
N LYS A 36 15.53 -5.62 23.13
CA LYS A 36 16.31 -6.65 23.81
C LYS A 36 17.76 -6.68 23.34
N THR A 37 18.64 -7.17 24.21
CA THR A 37 20.02 -7.49 23.83
C THR A 37 20.08 -8.72 22.92
N ALA A 38 21.11 -8.87 22.13
CA ALA A 38 21.30 -10.04 21.25
C ALA A 38 21.30 -11.37 22.05
N LYS A 39 21.79 -11.36 23.30
CA LYS A 39 21.77 -12.52 24.19
C LYS A 39 20.35 -12.93 24.56
N GLU A 40 19.48 -11.97 24.88
CA GLU A 40 18.08 -12.23 25.25
C GLU A 40 17.25 -12.68 24.06
N VAL A 41 17.44 -12.07 22.89
CA VAL A 41 16.70 -12.42 21.67
C VAL A 41 17.04 -13.82 21.19
N ASN A 42 18.30 -14.23 21.31
CA ASN A 42 18.79 -15.56 20.90
C ASN A 42 18.70 -16.61 22.01
N SER A 43 18.09 -16.28 23.16
CA SER A 43 17.95 -17.21 24.29
C SER A 43 16.99 -18.36 23.92
N VAL A 44 17.35 -19.58 24.31
CA VAL A 44 16.50 -20.78 24.15
C VAL A 44 15.21 -20.66 24.96
N THR A 45 15.28 -20.05 26.15
CA THR A 45 14.10 -19.76 26.95
C THR A 45 13.54 -18.39 26.54
N PRO A 46 12.26 -18.29 26.18
CA PRO A 46 11.68 -17.01 25.78
C PRO A 46 11.74 -15.98 26.92
N VAL A 47 12.42 -14.88 26.66
CA VAL A 47 12.44 -13.72 27.56
C VAL A 47 11.25 -12.83 27.17
N TRP A 48 10.21 -12.78 28.00
CA TRP A 48 8.97 -12.07 27.69
C TRP A 48 9.13 -10.56 27.74
N TRP A 49 9.95 -10.04 28.65
CA TRP A 49 10.19 -8.61 28.87
C TRP A 49 11.69 -8.34 28.91
N PRO A 50 12.19 -7.26 28.26
CA PRO A 50 13.62 -6.94 28.32
C PRO A 50 14.10 -6.81 29.76
N SER A 51 15.16 -7.51 30.14
CA SER A 51 15.83 -7.30 31.42
C SER A 51 16.58 -5.98 31.43
N GLU A 52 17.18 -5.66 30.27
CA GLU A 52 17.84 -4.40 30.00
C GLU A 52 17.31 -3.81 28.67
N TRP A 53 16.74 -2.60 28.76
CA TRP A 53 16.26 -1.88 27.57
C TRP A 53 17.42 -1.29 26.82
N THR A 54 17.63 -1.71 25.57
CA THR A 54 18.71 -1.19 24.73
C THR A 54 18.19 -0.56 23.44
N LEU A 55 18.80 0.55 23.02
CA LEU A 55 18.56 1.18 21.71
C LEU A 55 19.60 0.73 20.67
N LYS A 56 20.52 -0.20 21.03
CA LYS A 56 21.60 -0.62 20.16
C LYS A 56 21.13 -1.13 18.79
N ASN A 57 20.02 -1.88 18.77
CA ASN A 57 19.43 -2.40 17.53
C ASN A 57 19.01 -1.26 16.59
N TYR A 58 18.39 -0.21 17.14
CA TYR A 58 18.02 0.97 16.36
C TYR A 58 19.23 1.81 15.95
N GLN A 59 20.24 1.93 16.80
CA GLN A 59 21.50 2.60 16.44
C GLN A 59 22.18 1.87 15.29
N THR A 60 22.23 0.54 15.33
CA THR A 60 22.78 -0.30 14.24
C THR A 60 21.95 -0.13 12.96
N LEU A 61 20.61 -0.13 13.06
CA LEU A 61 19.73 0.11 11.93
C LEU A 61 19.98 1.46 11.26
N MET A 62 20.24 2.49 12.05
CA MET A 62 20.46 3.87 11.59
C MET A 62 21.92 4.16 11.20
N SER A 63 22.87 3.32 11.58
CA SER A 63 24.30 3.53 11.25
C SER A 63 24.67 2.99 9.88
N LYS A 64 23.93 1.98 9.38
CA LYS A 64 24.21 1.33 8.10
C LYS A 64 23.73 2.20 6.96
N LEU A 65 24.51 2.26 5.90
CA LEU A 65 24.26 2.97 4.65
C LEU A 65 23.85 4.44 4.86
N LYS A 66 24.45 5.33 4.09
CA LYS A 66 24.04 6.74 4.01
C LYS A 66 23.70 7.05 2.55
N ALA A 67 22.55 7.68 2.33
CA ALA A 67 22.07 8.08 1.00
C ALA A 67 21.33 9.41 1.08
N PRO A 68 21.25 10.18 -0.02
CA PRO A 68 20.40 11.37 -0.06
C PRO A 68 18.95 10.96 0.20
N LEU A 69 18.20 11.80 0.93
CA LEU A 69 16.81 11.51 1.29
C LEU A 69 15.92 11.39 0.05
N TRP A 70 16.15 12.22 -0.96
CA TRP A 70 15.38 12.25 -2.20
C TRP A 70 16.30 11.96 -3.39
N GLU A 71 15.88 11.02 -4.20
CA GLU A 71 16.47 10.79 -5.51
C GLU A 71 15.34 10.28 -6.41
N PHE A 72 14.89 11.13 -7.30
CA PHE A 72 13.84 10.82 -8.25
C PHE A 72 14.42 10.72 -9.64
N TYR A 73 14.10 9.63 -10.31
CA TYR A 73 14.29 9.51 -11.73
C TYR A 73 13.08 10.15 -12.42
N ILE A 74 13.33 11.10 -13.31
CA ILE A 74 12.27 11.65 -14.15
C ILE A 74 11.95 10.57 -15.19
N PRO A 75 10.79 9.92 -15.16
CA PRO A 75 10.44 8.87 -16.10
C PRO A 75 10.53 9.39 -17.52
N PHE A 76 11.06 8.56 -18.41
CA PHE A 76 11.22 8.85 -19.84
C PHE A 76 12.20 9.99 -20.21
N SER A 77 12.84 10.65 -19.25
CA SER A 77 13.78 11.74 -19.52
C SER A 77 14.97 11.31 -20.36
N GLN A 78 15.39 10.04 -20.27
CA GLN A 78 16.47 9.47 -21.08
C GLN A 78 16.19 9.49 -22.59
N TYR A 79 14.93 9.60 -23.02
CA TYR A 79 14.58 9.73 -24.43
C TYR A 79 14.78 11.16 -24.95
N PHE A 80 14.91 12.11 -24.05
CA PHE A 80 15.13 13.54 -24.36
C PHE A 80 16.53 14.02 -23.97
N SER A 81 17.35 13.16 -23.30
CA SER A 81 18.73 13.48 -22.93
C SER A 81 19.67 13.18 -24.09
N ALA A 82 20.62 14.05 -24.33
CA ALA A 82 21.57 13.94 -25.43
C ALA A 82 22.47 12.69 -25.33
N ASP A 83 22.74 12.25 -24.10
CA ASP A 83 23.58 11.09 -23.76
C ASP A 83 22.76 9.82 -23.47
N GLY A 84 21.43 9.87 -23.59
CA GLY A 84 20.54 8.75 -23.27
C GLY A 84 20.48 8.38 -21.79
N SER A 85 21.09 9.18 -20.90
CA SER A 85 21.02 8.96 -19.46
C SER A 85 19.71 9.49 -18.88
N PRO A 86 19.15 8.83 -17.85
CA PRO A 86 17.96 9.36 -17.16
C PRO A 86 18.35 10.59 -16.33
N VAL A 87 17.51 11.62 -16.39
CA VAL A 87 17.66 12.78 -15.50
C VAL A 87 17.33 12.36 -14.08
N VAL A 88 18.32 12.50 -13.20
CA VAL A 88 18.19 12.16 -11.77
C VAL A 88 18.19 13.45 -10.97
N PHE A 89 17.14 13.66 -10.23
CA PHE A 89 17.06 14.74 -9.26
C PHE A 89 17.38 14.20 -7.86
N SER A 90 18.53 14.63 -7.32
CA SER A 90 18.99 14.24 -5.99
C SER A 90 18.99 15.46 -5.10
N ALA A 91 18.28 15.42 -3.99
CA ALA A 91 18.16 16.55 -3.07
C ALA A 91 17.97 16.09 -1.61
N GLY A 92 18.17 17.03 -0.70
CA GLY A 92 17.98 16.84 0.73
C GLY A 92 19.23 16.33 1.46
N PRO A 93 19.15 16.20 2.78
CA PRO A 93 20.24 15.75 3.62
C PRO A 93 20.60 14.29 3.36
N THR A 94 21.84 13.92 3.61
CA THR A 94 22.26 12.52 3.66
C THR A 94 21.72 11.88 4.93
N VAL A 95 20.92 10.83 4.77
CA VAL A 95 20.23 10.13 5.86
C VAL A 95 20.63 8.66 5.95
N PRO A 96 20.39 7.99 7.09
CA PRO A 96 20.50 6.54 7.23
C PRO A 96 19.66 5.80 6.19
N GLY A 97 20.19 4.63 5.74
CA GLY A 97 19.49 3.82 4.75
C GLY A 97 18.08 3.42 5.14
N ALA A 98 17.86 3.07 6.41
CA ALA A 98 16.53 2.73 6.92
C ALA A 98 15.50 3.88 6.75
N ILE A 99 15.93 5.13 6.96
CA ILE A 99 15.09 6.32 6.74
C ILE A 99 14.81 6.49 5.23
N ARG A 100 15.82 6.32 4.39
CA ARG A 100 15.67 6.35 2.94
C ARG A 100 14.69 5.29 2.45
N TRP A 101 14.84 4.04 2.91
CA TRP A 101 13.95 2.93 2.55
C TRP A 101 12.51 3.17 3.02
N MET A 102 12.35 3.73 4.22
CA MET A 102 11.04 4.14 4.73
C MET A 102 10.41 5.19 3.81
N PHE A 103 11.18 6.21 3.45
CA PHE A 103 10.73 7.25 2.53
C PHE A 103 10.34 6.68 1.16
N ASN A 104 11.17 5.79 0.59
CA ASN A 104 10.86 5.10 -0.66
C ASN A 104 9.53 4.33 -0.58
N THR A 105 9.31 3.64 0.54
CA THR A 105 8.08 2.85 0.76
C THR A 105 6.85 3.73 0.85
N VAL A 106 6.92 4.80 1.64
CA VAL A 106 5.82 5.78 1.77
C VAL A 106 5.52 6.43 0.43
N TRP A 107 6.54 6.93 -0.26
CA TRP A 107 6.41 7.55 -1.58
C TRP A 107 5.76 6.59 -2.60
N MET A 108 6.29 5.37 -2.69
CA MET A 108 5.78 4.34 -3.59
C MET A 108 4.31 4.01 -3.29
N ALA A 109 3.97 3.78 -2.02
CA ALA A 109 2.61 3.43 -1.61
C ALA A 109 1.62 4.59 -1.85
N VAL A 110 2.02 5.83 -1.55
CA VAL A 110 1.20 7.03 -1.79
C VAL A 110 1.03 7.29 -3.28
N ALA A 111 2.10 7.20 -4.08
CA ALA A 111 2.02 7.39 -5.53
C ALA A 111 1.11 6.33 -6.18
N ALA A 112 1.28 5.05 -5.84
CA ALA A 112 0.42 3.97 -6.31
C ALA A 112 -1.04 4.20 -5.92
N MET A 113 -1.30 4.58 -4.67
CA MET A 113 -2.63 4.90 -4.16
C MET A 113 -3.30 6.03 -4.94
N LEU A 114 -2.61 7.16 -5.09
CA LEU A 114 -3.19 8.34 -5.76
C LEU A 114 -3.47 8.07 -7.24
N LEU A 115 -2.52 7.47 -7.96
CA LEU A 115 -2.67 7.18 -9.38
C LEU A 115 -3.75 6.11 -9.62
N THR A 116 -3.78 5.04 -8.82
CA THR A 116 -4.81 4.00 -8.93
C THR A 116 -6.20 4.55 -8.61
N CYS A 117 -6.34 5.38 -7.58
CA CYS A 117 -7.63 6.00 -7.25
C CYS A 117 -8.11 6.93 -8.36
N ALA A 118 -7.22 7.75 -8.92
CA ALA A 118 -7.57 8.67 -10.01
C ALA A 118 -8.01 7.92 -11.27
N THR A 119 -7.21 6.96 -11.73
CA THR A 119 -7.53 6.16 -12.92
C THR A 119 -8.79 5.31 -12.74
N SER A 120 -8.93 4.65 -11.58
CA SER A 120 -10.11 3.85 -11.26
C SER A 120 -11.38 4.69 -11.13
N ALA A 121 -11.30 5.91 -10.58
CA ALA A 121 -12.43 6.80 -10.45
C ALA A 121 -12.97 7.21 -11.84
N LEU A 122 -12.08 7.57 -12.76
CA LEU A 122 -12.45 7.95 -14.12
C LEU A 122 -12.96 6.74 -14.91
N ALA A 123 -12.22 5.63 -14.90
CA ALA A 123 -12.59 4.41 -15.64
C ALA A 123 -13.88 3.79 -15.10
N GLY A 124 -14.03 3.68 -13.78
CA GLY A 124 -15.22 3.16 -13.13
C GLY A 124 -16.47 3.99 -13.44
N TYR A 125 -16.37 5.32 -13.39
CA TYR A 125 -17.44 6.22 -13.80
C TYR A 125 -17.82 6.04 -15.27
N ALA A 126 -16.82 6.03 -16.17
CA ALA A 126 -17.08 5.85 -17.59
C ALA A 126 -17.78 4.51 -17.87
N LEU A 127 -17.30 3.43 -17.28
CA LEU A 127 -17.88 2.09 -17.40
C LEU A 127 -19.26 1.96 -16.73
N ALA A 128 -19.59 2.75 -15.72
CA ALA A 128 -20.90 2.73 -15.06
C ALA A 128 -21.95 3.55 -15.80
N LYS A 129 -21.60 4.77 -16.22
CA LYS A 129 -22.59 5.79 -16.63
C LYS A 129 -22.52 6.20 -18.10
N LYS A 130 -21.43 5.89 -18.81
CA LYS A 130 -21.31 6.26 -20.22
C LYS A 130 -21.71 5.11 -21.13
N ARG A 131 -22.32 5.45 -22.27
CA ARG A 131 -22.70 4.49 -23.33
C ARG A 131 -21.69 4.62 -24.46
N PHE A 132 -20.93 3.56 -24.71
CA PHE A 132 -20.00 3.47 -25.83
C PHE A 132 -19.87 2.02 -26.31
N VAL A 133 -19.44 1.86 -27.57
CA VAL A 133 -19.23 0.54 -28.18
C VAL A 133 -18.11 -0.21 -27.46
N GLY A 134 -18.33 -1.50 -27.17
CA GLY A 134 -17.34 -2.33 -26.48
C GLY A 134 -17.33 -2.22 -24.95
N ARG A 135 -18.17 -1.36 -24.31
CA ARG A 135 -18.20 -1.18 -22.86
C ARG A 135 -18.30 -2.50 -22.07
N ARG A 136 -19.19 -3.41 -22.50
CA ARG A 136 -19.37 -4.71 -21.85
C ARG A 136 -18.12 -5.58 -22.00
N LEU A 137 -17.54 -5.63 -23.20
CA LEU A 137 -16.32 -6.38 -23.47
C LEU A 137 -15.15 -5.90 -22.61
N ILE A 138 -14.91 -4.58 -22.59
CA ILE A 138 -13.84 -3.98 -21.78
C ILE A 138 -14.03 -4.33 -20.29
N PHE A 139 -15.24 -4.19 -19.77
CA PHE A 139 -15.49 -4.54 -18.37
C PHE A 139 -15.28 -6.03 -18.09
N THR A 140 -15.73 -6.92 -18.99
CA THR A 140 -15.50 -8.36 -18.87
C THR A 140 -14.00 -8.68 -18.87
N LEU A 141 -13.21 -8.08 -19.76
CA LEU A 141 -11.76 -8.27 -19.78
C LEU A 141 -11.09 -7.79 -18.49
N ILE A 142 -11.52 -6.66 -17.93
CA ILE A 142 -11.03 -6.17 -16.63
C ILE A 142 -11.35 -7.18 -15.52
N VAL A 143 -12.56 -7.74 -15.47
CA VAL A 143 -12.94 -8.75 -14.47
C VAL A 143 -12.14 -10.04 -14.66
N CYS A 144 -11.98 -10.50 -15.91
CA CYS A 144 -11.16 -11.67 -16.21
C CYS A 144 -9.69 -11.47 -15.78
N ALA A 145 -9.15 -10.27 -15.95
CA ALA A 145 -7.79 -9.94 -15.54
C ALA A 145 -7.58 -10.05 -14.01
N MET A 146 -8.64 -9.93 -13.19
CA MET A 146 -8.54 -10.16 -11.74
C MET A 146 -8.22 -11.62 -11.37
N ALA A 147 -8.54 -12.56 -12.25
CA ALA A 147 -8.25 -13.97 -12.03
C ALA A 147 -6.81 -14.37 -12.38
N LEU A 148 -6.06 -13.50 -13.05
CA LEU A 148 -4.68 -13.77 -13.42
C LEU A 148 -3.75 -13.63 -12.21
N PRO A 149 -2.99 -14.68 -11.83
CA PRO A 149 -1.98 -14.57 -10.80
C PRO A 149 -0.87 -13.59 -11.24
N LYS A 150 -0.47 -12.68 -10.37
CA LYS A 150 0.61 -11.72 -10.65
C LYS A 150 1.91 -12.40 -11.10
N GLN A 151 2.17 -13.60 -10.59
CA GLN A 151 3.38 -14.38 -10.91
C GLN A 151 3.47 -14.76 -12.40
N VAL A 152 2.33 -14.97 -13.06
CA VAL A 152 2.30 -15.36 -14.49
C VAL A 152 2.78 -14.23 -15.40
N ILE A 153 2.44 -12.98 -15.06
CA ILE A 153 2.80 -11.80 -15.86
C ILE A 153 4.16 -11.21 -15.51
N LEU A 154 4.87 -11.81 -14.56
CA LEU A 154 6.10 -11.25 -14.00
C LEU A 154 7.21 -11.08 -15.03
N ILE A 155 7.54 -12.14 -15.79
CA ILE A 155 8.62 -12.09 -16.78
C ILE A 155 8.32 -11.07 -17.90
N PRO A 156 7.12 -11.07 -18.52
CA PRO A 156 6.72 -10.00 -19.43
C PRO A 156 6.86 -8.60 -18.81
N LEU A 157 6.46 -8.44 -17.55
CA LEU A 157 6.48 -7.16 -16.86
C LEU A 157 7.91 -6.64 -16.61
N ILE A 158 8.85 -7.54 -16.22
CA ILE A 158 10.27 -7.17 -16.08
C ILE A 158 10.83 -6.69 -17.43
N ARG A 159 10.51 -7.40 -18.52
CA ARG A 159 10.94 -7.02 -19.86
C ARG A 159 10.39 -5.66 -20.25
N GLU A 160 9.11 -5.41 -19.98
CA GLU A 160 8.46 -4.13 -20.25
C GLU A 160 9.13 -2.99 -19.46
N MET A 161 9.30 -3.16 -18.14
CA MET A 161 9.96 -2.15 -17.31
C MET A 161 11.41 -1.93 -17.71
N SER A 162 12.11 -2.96 -18.19
CA SER A 162 13.48 -2.85 -18.70
C SER A 162 13.52 -2.12 -20.06
N SER A 163 12.59 -2.42 -20.97
CA SER A 163 12.49 -1.74 -22.27
C SER A 163 12.19 -0.25 -22.13
N LEU A 164 11.34 0.10 -21.13
CA LEU A 164 11.04 1.46 -20.75
C LEU A 164 12.15 2.14 -19.93
N LYS A 165 13.26 1.44 -19.67
CA LYS A 165 14.39 1.89 -18.82
C LYS A 165 13.95 2.32 -17.42
N LEU A 166 12.89 1.71 -16.89
CA LEU A 166 12.34 1.96 -15.55
C LEU A 166 12.79 0.92 -14.52
N TYR A 167 13.39 -0.21 -14.96
CA TYR A 167 13.89 -1.24 -14.05
C TYR A 167 14.82 -0.64 -12.99
N ASN A 168 14.73 -1.13 -11.76
CA ASN A 168 15.45 -0.62 -10.60
C ASN A 168 15.10 0.82 -10.20
N THR A 169 13.88 1.28 -10.51
CA THR A 169 13.32 2.55 -10.02
C THR A 169 12.02 2.29 -9.26
N LEU A 170 11.61 3.21 -8.37
CA LEU A 170 10.34 3.10 -7.67
C LEU A 170 9.15 3.10 -8.64
N SER A 171 9.29 3.76 -9.81
CA SER A 171 8.27 3.78 -10.86
C SER A 171 7.99 2.39 -11.44
N ALA A 172 9.00 1.50 -11.50
CA ALA A 172 8.81 0.12 -11.95
C ALA A 172 7.86 -0.69 -11.05
N VAL A 173 7.75 -0.32 -9.78
CA VAL A 173 6.79 -0.95 -8.85
C VAL A 173 5.44 -0.24 -8.88
N VAL A 174 5.42 1.09 -9.05
CA VAL A 174 4.20 1.90 -9.01
C VAL A 174 3.34 1.69 -10.26
N TYR A 175 3.90 1.78 -11.47
CA TYR A 175 3.11 1.79 -12.71
C TYR A 175 2.28 0.53 -12.94
N PRO A 176 2.76 -0.69 -12.66
CA PRO A 176 1.95 -1.90 -12.81
C PRO A 176 0.71 -1.93 -11.92
N ILE A 177 0.72 -1.18 -10.80
CA ILE A 177 -0.40 -1.12 -9.86
C ILE A 177 -1.47 -0.13 -10.31
N VAL A 178 -1.10 0.91 -11.09
CA VAL A 178 -2.02 1.99 -11.50
C VAL A 178 -3.24 1.47 -12.26
N GLY A 179 -3.07 0.43 -13.08
CA GLY A 179 -4.15 -0.23 -13.80
C GLY A 179 -4.85 -1.36 -13.05
N TRP A 180 -4.79 -1.40 -11.73
CA TRP A 180 -5.32 -2.51 -10.95
C TRP A 180 -6.81 -2.78 -11.22
N PRO A 181 -7.16 -3.96 -11.80
CA PRO A 181 -8.52 -4.28 -12.24
C PRO A 181 -9.57 -4.17 -11.14
N PHE A 182 -9.21 -4.58 -9.91
CA PHE A 182 -10.10 -4.49 -8.75
C PHE A 182 -10.53 -3.05 -8.45
N GLY A 183 -9.63 -2.08 -8.63
CA GLY A 183 -9.94 -0.67 -8.41
C GLY A 183 -11.06 -0.18 -9.34
N VAL A 184 -10.94 -0.49 -10.63
CA VAL A 184 -11.95 -0.13 -11.65
C VAL A 184 -13.28 -0.83 -11.35
N PHE A 185 -13.23 -2.14 -11.02
CA PHE A 185 -14.41 -2.91 -10.63
C PHE A 185 -15.13 -2.29 -9.42
N LEU A 186 -14.38 -2.00 -8.35
CA LEU A 186 -14.94 -1.44 -7.11
C LEU A 186 -15.63 -0.10 -7.38
N ILE A 187 -14.93 0.82 -8.05
CA ILE A 187 -15.47 2.16 -8.31
C ILE A 187 -16.67 2.10 -9.27
N LYS A 188 -16.65 1.19 -10.25
CA LYS A 188 -17.81 0.98 -11.11
C LYS A 188 -19.04 0.58 -10.30
N GLN A 189 -18.92 -0.32 -9.32
CA GLN A 189 -20.04 -0.71 -8.46
C GLN A 189 -20.61 0.48 -7.67
N PHE A 190 -19.73 1.35 -7.13
CA PHE A 190 -20.17 2.57 -6.45
C PHE A 190 -20.81 3.55 -7.42
N ALA A 191 -20.27 3.74 -8.60
CA ALA A 191 -20.82 4.65 -9.60
C ALA A 191 -22.15 4.16 -10.16
N GLU A 192 -22.42 2.85 -10.23
CA GLU A 192 -23.70 2.28 -10.67
C GLU A 192 -24.85 2.66 -9.74
N SER A 193 -24.61 2.81 -8.46
CA SER A 193 -25.63 3.19 -7.48
C SER A 193 -26.11 4.65 -7.59
N ILE A 194 -25.41 5.50 -8.35
CA ILE A 194 -25.83 6.89 -8.58
C ILE A 194 -27.06 6.90 -9.48
N PRO A 195 -28.19 7.56 -9.10
CA PRO A 195 -29.35 7.71 -9.99
C PRO A 195 -29.00 8.46 -11.28
N SER A 196 -29.51 7.99 -12.41
CA SER A 196 -29.21 8.62 -13.72
C SER A 196 -29.85 10.00 -13.84
N GLU A 197 -30.97 10.23 -13.16
CA GLU A 197 -31.70 11.48 -13.10
C GLU A 197 -30.86 12.66 -12.62
N ILE A 198 -29.94 12.41 -11.68
CA ILE A 198 -29.01 13.44 -11.17
C ILE A 198 -28.04 13.88 -12.27
N LEU A 199 -27.58 12.93 -13.09
CA LEU A 199 -26.65 13.22 -14.20
C LEU A 199 -27.39 13.90 -15.36
N GLU A 200 -28.64 13.58 -15.59
CA GLU A 200 -29.49 14.21 -16.62
C GLU A 200 -29.82 15.65 -16.21
N ALA A 201 -30.20 15.89 -14.95
CA ALA A 201 -30.40 17.24 -14.43
C ALA A 201 -29.14 18.12 -14.61
N ALA A 202 -27.95 17.60 -14.25
CA ALA A 202 -26.70 18.31 -14.46
C ALA A 202 -26.43 18.69 -15.93
N ARG A 203 -26.87 17.84 -16.89
CA ARG A 203 -26.77 18.14 -18.32
C ARG A 203 -27.72 19.24 -18.75
N ILE A 204 -28.95 19.21 -18.24
CA ILE A 204 -29.95 20.25 -18.50
C ILE A 204 -29.44 21.62 -18.00
N ASP A 205 -28.77 21.62 -16.83
CA ASP A 205 -28.12 22.79 -16.23
C ASP A 205 -26.84 23.24 -16.97
N GLY A 206 -26.48 22.60 -18.08
CA GLY A 206 -25.32 22.94 -18.91
C GLY A 206 -23.98 22.58 -18.27
N ALA A 207 -23.92 21.66 -17.30
CA ALA A 207 -22.68 21.24 -16.69
C ALA A 207 -21.86 20.40 -17.68
N SER A 208 -20.57 20.77 -17.85
CA SER A 208 -19.64 19.94 -18.62
C SER A 208 -19.37 18.61 -17.92
N GLU A 209 -18.92 17.60 -18.68
CA GLU A 209 -18.61 16.26 -18.15
C GLU A 209 -17.64 16.29 -16.98
N LEU A 210 -16.57 17.08 -17.08
CA LEU A 210 -15.59 17.21 -16.02
C LEU A 210 -16.16 17.89 -14.78
N LYS A 211 -17.05 18.89 -14.97
CA LYS A 211 -17.75 19.55 -13.87
C LYS A 211 -18.72 18.59 -13.19
N THR A 212 -19.47 17.80 -13.95
CA THR A 212 -20.36 16.74 -13.45
C THR A 212 -19.59 15.70 -12.66
N PHE A 213 -18.47 15.23 -13.20
CA PHE A 213 -17.60 14.28 -12.49
C PHE A 213 -17.11 14.86 -11.16
N ASN A 214 -16.47 16.03 -11.16
CA ASN A 214 -15.82 16.57 -9.98
C ASN A 214 -16.80 17.03 -8.90
N ARG A 215 -17.94 17.62 -9.30
CA ARG A 215 -18.90 18.24 -8.35
C ARG A 215 -20.03 17.31 -7.91
N ILE A 216 -20.35 16.28 -8.70
CA ILE A 216 -21.48 15.40 -8.42
C ILE A 216 -21.00 13.97 -8.21
N VAL A 217 -20.36 13.38 -9.21
CA VAL A 217 -20.00 11.95 -9.17
C VAL A 217 -18.94 11.67 -8.12
N PHE A 218 -17.82 12.40 -8.14
CA PHE A 218 -16.69 12.15 -7.24
C PHE A 218 -17.07 12.25 -5.76
N PRO A 219 -17.82 13.26 -5.28
CA PRO A 219 -18.34 13.27 -3.91
C PRO A 219 -19.20 12.08 -3.55
N MET A 220 -20.03 11.59 -4.48
CA MET A 220 -20.91 10.44 -4.25
C MET A 220 -20.15 9.11 -4.18
N ILE A 221 -19.11 8.92 -5.00
CA ILE A 221 -18.25 7.71 -4.97
C ILE A 221 -17.12 7.81 -3.94
N LYS A 222 -16.97 8.94 -3.24
CA LYS A 222 -15.87 9.17 -2.27
C LYS A 222 -15.70 8.05 -1.23
N PRO A 223 -16.75 7.41 -0.69
CA PRO A 223 -16.58 6.26 0.21
C PRO A 223 -15.89 5.09 -0.47
N GLY A 224 -16.23 4.79 -1.73
CA GLY A 224 -15.58 3.75 -2.53
C GLY A 224 -14.13 4.08 -2.86
N VAL A 225 -13.85 5.34 -3.22
CA VAL A 225 -12.48 5.82 -3.46
C VAL A 225 -11.65 5.73 -2.17
N GLY A 226 -12.22 6.08 -1.01
CA GLY A 226 -11.56 5.94 0.29
C GLY A 226 -11.22 4.48 0.64
N ALA A 227 -12.14 3.55 0.38
CA ALA A 227 -11.87 2.12 0.54
C ALA A 227 -10.75 1.66 -0.40
N LEU A 228 -10.81 2.02 -1.68
CA LEU A 228 -9.77 1.71 -2.67
C LEU A 228 -8.40 2.27 -2.26
N ALA A 229 -8.38 3.50 -1.75
CA ALA A 229 -7.14 4.15 -1.30
C ALA A 229 -6.42 3.32 -0.22
N ILE A 230 -7.17 2.87 0.80
CA ILE A 230 -6.61 2.03 1.87
C ILE A 230 -6.12 0.70 1.31
N PHE A 231 -6.94 0.02 0.50
CA PHE A 231 -6.56 -1.25 -0.11
C PHE A 231 -5.30 -1.12 -0.95
N THR A 232 -5.21 -0.09 -1.80
CA THR A 232 -4.04 0.13 -2.66
C THR A 232 -2.80 0.46 -1.83
N PHE A 233 -2.94 1.33 -0.82
CA PHE A 233 -1.82 1.67 0.06
C PHE A 233 -1.27 0.43 0.78
N ILE A 234 -2.15 -0.35 1.44
CA ILE A 234 -1.74 -1.55 2.19
C ILE A 234 -1.14 -2.60 1.25
N ASN A 235 -1.75 -2.84 0.09
CA ASN A 235 -1.22 -3.80 -0.87
C ASN A 235 0.14 -3.38 -1.41
N SER A 236 0.30 -2.10 -1.79
CA SER A 236 1.57 -1.58 -2.29
C SER A 236 2.67 -1.62 -1.21
N TRP A 237 2.32 -1.31 0.04
CA TRP A 237 3.25 -1.40 1.18
C TRP A 237 3.77 -2.82 1.39
N ASN A 238 2.89 -3.82 1.29
CA ASN A 238 3.18 -5.22 1.60
C ASN A 238 3.59 -6.06 0.37
N ASP A 239 3.63 -5.48 -0.83
CA ASP A 239 3.97 -6.23 -2.06
C ASP A 239 5.49 -6.48 -2.16
N TYR A 240 6.00 -7.25 -1.20
CA TYR A 240 7.42 -7.62 -1.12
C TYR A 240 7.93 -8.27 -2.41
N PHE A 241 7.10 -9.10 -3.04
CA PHE A 241 7.51 -9.87 -4.21
C PHE A 241 7.80 -8.99 -5.42
N MET A 242 6.93 -8.03 -5.74
CA MET A 242 7.16 -7.08 -6.82
C MET A 242 8.36 -6.18 -6.54
N GLN A 243 8.51 -5.74 -5.29
CA GLN A 243 9.64 -4.92 -4.87
C GLN A 243 10.97 -5.68 -5.01
N LEU A 244 11.01 -6.95 -4.58
CA LEU A 244 12.20 -7.81 -4.66
C LEU A 244 12.70 -7.98 -6.11
N ILE A 245 11.78 -8.08 -7.05
CA ILE A 245 12.12 -8.37 -8.44
C ILE A 245 12.44 -7.10 -9.22
N MET A 246 11.76 -5.98 -8.90
CA MET A 246 11.92 -4.73 -9.62
C MET A 246 13.05 -3.84 -9.08
N LEU A 247 13.49 -4.03 -7.83
CA LEU A 247 14.47 -3.18 -7.17
C LEU A 247 15.72 -3.97 -6.79
N SER A 248 16.89 -3.49 -7.21
CA SER A 248 18.18 -4.15 -6.96
C SER A 248 19.19 -3.27 -6.21
N SER A 249 19.21 -1.96 -6.48
CA SER A 249 20.17 -1.07 -5.84
C SER A 249 19.79 -0.71 -4.42
N THR A 250 20.75 -0.72 -3.50
CA THR A 250 20.53 -0.51 -2.06
C THR A 250 19.81 0.81 -1.74
N LYS A 251 20.05 1.87 -2.52
CA LYS A 251 19.40 3.16 -2.34
C LYS A 251 17.91 3.19 -2.75
N ASN A 252 17.50 2.28 -3.64
CA ASN A 252 16.13 2.19 -4.15
C ASN A 252 15.26 1.16 -3.42
N LEU A 253 15.84 0.42 -2.44
CA LEU A 253 15.06 -0.54 -1.68
C LEU A 253 13.91 0.12 -0.93
N THR A 254 12.88 -0.67 -0.68
CA THR A 254 11.83 -0.38 0.31
C THR A 254 12.27 -0.82 1.69
N ILE A 255 11.55 -0.41 2.73
CA ILE A 255 11.90 -0.79 4.10
C ILE A 255 11.87 -2.31 4.31
N SER A 256 10.85 -2.99 3.79
CA SER A 256 10.73 -4.46 3.89
C SER A 256 11.87 -5.17 3.20
N LEU A 257 12.26 -4.70 2.00
CA LEU A 257 13.35 -5.27 1.22
C LEU A 257 14.71 -4.97 1.85
N GLY A 258 14.90 -3.76 2.37
CA GLY A 258 16.11 -3.36 3.09
C GLY A 258 16.34 -4.19 4.36
N ILE A 259 15.29 -4.45 5.15
CA ILE A 259 15.35 -5.33 6.33
C ILE A 259 15.70 -6.76 5.92
N ALA A 260 15.06 -7.31 4.88
CA ALA A 260 15.36 -8.65 4.37
C ALA A 260 16.80 -8.78 3.89
N LYS A 261 17.35 -7.74 3.25
CA LYS A 261 18.76 -7.69 2.86
C LYS A 261 19.67 -7.67 4.09
N MET A 262 19.36 -6.86 5.09
CA MET A 262 20.10 -6.83 6.36
C MET A 262 20.05 -8.18 7.08
N GLN A 263 18.93 -8.89 7.02
CA GLN A 263 18.78 -10.24 7.55
C GLN A 263 19.72 -11.23 6.83
N ALA A 264 19.80 -11.18 5.50
CA ALA A 264 20.68 -12.04 4.72
C ALA A 264 22.16 -11.81 5.04
N GLU A 265 22.54 -10.56 5.29
CA GLU A 265 23.92 -10.17 5.64
C GLU A 265 24.26 -10.45 7.12
N ASN A 266 23.28 -10.48 8.03
CA ASN A 266 23.44 -10.61 9.49
C ASN A 266 22.43 -11.63 10.05
N SER A 267 22.43 -12.83 9.51
CA SER A 267 21.43 -13.88 9.74
C SER A 267 21.14 -14.25 11.20
N THR A 268 22.03 -13.88 12.13
CA THR A 268 21.91 -14.19 13.57
C THR A 268 21.47 -12.99 14.42
N ASP A 269 21.32 -11.80 13.84
CA ASP A 269 20.93 -10.60 14.60
C ASP A 269 19.41 -10.37 14.54
N PHE A 270 18.67 -11.21 15.24
CA PHE A 270 17.21 -11.09 15.35
C PHE A 270 16.77 -9.78 16.01
N GLY A 271 17.56 -9.18 16.90
CA GLY A 271 17.26 -7.89 17.52
C GLY A 271 17.20 -6.77 16.49
N LEU A 272 18.15 -6.74 15.56
CA LEU A 272 18.18 -5.81 14.43
C LEU A 272 16.98 -6.00 13.49
N ILE A 273 16.62 -7.25 13.19
CA ILE A 273 15.46 -7.59 12.36
C ILE A 273 14.17 -7.11 13.02
N MET A 274 14.01 -7.36 14.33
CA MET A 274 12.83 -6.90 15.09
C MET A 274 12.77 -5.37 15.16
N ALA A 275 13.90 -4.68 15.32
CA ALA A 275 13.94 -3.22 15.28
C ALA A 275 13.51 -2.66 13.90
N GLY A 276 13.97 -3.28 12.83
CA GLY A 276 13.55 -2.95 11.47
C GLY A 276 12.05 -3.21 11.25
N ALA A 277 11.54 -4.35 11.68
CA ALA A 277 10.13 -4.71 11.57
C ALA A 277 9.24 -3.78 12.40
N ALA A 278 9.62 -3.44 13.64
CA ALA A 278 8.92 -2.48 14.49
C ALA A 278 8.90 -1.08 13.82
N PHE A 279 10.04 -0.65 13.28
CA PHE A 279 10.15 0.61 12.54
C PHE A 279 9.24 0.63 11.31
N ALA A 280 9.18 -0.46 10.54
CA ALA A 280 8.32 -0.59 9.36
C ALA A 280 6.82 -0.68 9.70
N ALA A 281 6.46 -1.16 10.89
CA ALA A 281 5.05 -1.28 11.30
C ALA A 281 4.40 0.07 11.67
N VAL A 282 5.18 1.03 12.16
CA VAL A 282 4.65 2.31 12.66
C VAL A 282 3.81 3.06 11.62
N PRO A 283 4.27 3.33 10.39
CA PRO A 283 3.47 4.10 9.42
C PRO A 283 2.19 3.39 9.00
N ILE A 284 2.23 2.05 8.83
CA ILE A 284 1.03 1.30 8.42
C ILE A 284 -0.03 1.31 9.51
N ILE A 285 0.38 1.23 10.80
CA ILE A 285 -0.52 1.35 11.94
C ILE A 285 -1.16 2.75 11.95
N ILE A 286 -0.37 3.80 11.77
CA ILE A 286 -0.86 5.18 11.73
C ILE A 286 -1.89 5.36 10.60
N VAL A 287 -1.56 4.91 9.39
CA VAL A 287 -2.48 4.98 8.24
C VAL A 287 -3.76 4.21 8.52
N PHE A 288 -3.66 2.99 9.07
CA PHE A 288 -4.84 2.21 9.43
C PHE A 288 -5.73 2.93 10.45
N LEU A 289 -5.16 3.47 11.53
CA LEU A 289 -5.92 4.19 12.56
C LEU A 289 -6.61 5.45 12.03
N ILE A 290 -5.98 6.17 11.11
CA ILE A 290 -6.57 7.37 10.49
C ILE A 290 -7.74 6.98 9.58
N PHE A 291 -7.59 5.93 8.80
CA PHE A 291 -8.53 5.58 7.73
C PHE A 291 -9.52 4.46 8.07
N GLN A 292 -9.45 3.82 9.25
CA GLN A 292 -10.27 2.67 9.65
C GLN A 292 -11.80 2.85 9.45
N LYS A 293 -12.32 4.08 9.65
CA LYS A 293 -13.74 4.39 9.44
C LYS A 293 -14.19 4.34 7.97
N TYR A 294 -13.29 4.55 7.04
CA TYR A 294 -13.61 4.38 5.60
C TYR A 294 -13.59 2.91 5.22
N PHE A 295 -12.70 2.12 5.84
CA PHE A 295 -12.63 0.67 5.66
C PHE A 295 -13.93 -0.02 6.09
N THR A 296 -14.41 0.27 7.29
CA THR A 296 -15.67 -0.31 7.79
C THR A 296 -16.88 0.07 6.94
N LYS A 297 -16.99 1.34 6.51
CA LYS A 297 -18.08 1.79 5.62
C LYS A 297 -18.01 1.16 4.23
N GLY A 298 -16.81 0.99 3.67
CA GLY A 298 -16.63 0.39 2.35
C GLY A 298 -17.03 -1.09 2.30
N ILE A 299 -16.69 -1.87 3.34
CA ILE A 299 -17.03 -3.29 3.44
C ILE A 299 -18.53 -3.48 3.70
N THR A 300 -19.10 -2.69 4.60
CA THR A 300 -20.53 -2.85 4.99
C THR A 300 -21.49 -2.48 3.86
N MET A 301 -21.19 -1.49 3.02
CA MET A 301 -22.01 -1.16 1.86
C MET A 301 -22.01 -2.25 0.78
N GLY A 302 -20.94 -3.04 0.68
CA GLY A 302 -20.89 -4.21 -0.19
C GLY A 302 -21.67 -5.42 0.35
N ALA A 303 -21.87 -5.49 1.66
CA ALA A 303 -22.54 -6.61 2.34
C ALA A 303 -24.09 -6.40 2.51
N VAL A 304 -24.56 -5.18 2.38
CA VAL A 304 -26.01 -4.85 2.53
C VAL A 304 -26.66 -4.73 1.15
N LYS A 305 -26.59 -5.79 0.35
CA LYS A 305 -27.49 -6.07 -0.77
C LYS A 305 -28.24 -7.36 -0.43
N GLY A 306 -29.17 -7.26 0.50
CA GLY A 306 -30.16 -8.25 0.84
C GLY A 306 -31.45 -7.53 1.18
#